data_5f0013f0f950b8f849ec453610f788e4
#
_entry.id   5f0013f0f950b8f849ec453610f788e4
#
_cell.length_a   1.000
_cell.length_b   1.000
_cell.length_c   1.000
_cell.angle_alpha   90.00
_cell.angle_beta   90.00
_cell.angle_gamma   90.00
#
_symmetry.space_group_name_H-M   'P 1'
#
loop_
_entity.id
_entity.type
_entity.pdbx_description
1 polymer ?
#
loop_
_entity_poly.entity_id
_entity_poly.type
_entity_poly.pdbx_seq_one_letter_code
_entity_poly.pdbx_strand_id
1 'polypeptide(L)'
;MSINNRKNFNFDSNEFELGHLLTFLYSYKIFILKFASILGVAFVLFSFTQPRLYTSQISLFKVNDFSMSSMGGLSINSLMNSSGSVNNQLEVGITDIIKSKKIQNSIINNKWESIDSNLIDFWEINQKSFTQKILSIFFTSNNKFSFEEDQHEARRLFKERINVAEDLKSGLITISISMENRYLSVEVLKFIKAFVIDFTTLNLREISDKEIIYLNERIDIVKAELDHAQANLVLFLENNKNFNNSTELKVVFDDLNREVQFSSGTVLTLLQQIEIAELNKVKISPVVGAVDIPIISPYKSSPRRSYWLFGGFFFGCFL
;
A
#
# COMPACT_ATOMS: atom_id res chain seq x y z
N MET A 1 -60.03 1.49 50.65
CA MET A 1 -59.44 2.74 51.14
C MET A 1 -58.11 2.93 50.37
N SER A 2 -58.14 3.86 49.42
CA SER A 2 -57.09 4.16 48.41
C SER A 2 -56.05 5.04 49.05
N ILE A 3 -54.79 4.71 48.92
CA ILE A 3 -53.76 5.70 49.16
C ILE A 3 -52.86 5.76 47.90
N ASN A 4 -53.23 6.78 47.13
CA ASN A 4 -52.52 7.23 45.95
C ASN A 4 -51.35 8.10 46.43
N ASN A 5 -50.12 7.57 46.42
CA ASN A 5 -48.92 8.32 46.79
C ASN A 5 -48.14 8.70 45.50
N ARG A 6 -48.71 9.67 44.74
CA ARG A 6 -47.95 10.37 43.72
C ARG A 6 -47.03 11.37 44.41
N LYS A 7 -45.77 11.03 44.55
CA LYS A 7 -44.71 12.02 44.88
C LYS A 7 -44.54 12.90 43.65
N ASN A 8 -45.00 14.17 43.75
CA ASN A 8 -44.66 15.22 42.80
C ASN A 8 -43.19 15.53 42.95
N PHE A 9 -42.42 15.28 41.92
CA PHE A 9 -41.06 15.73 41.82
C PHE A 9 -41.07 17.21 41.37
N ASN A 10 -40.77 18.12 42.28
CA ASN A 10 -40.45 19.52 41.94
C ASN A 10 -39.03 19.58 41.45
N PHE A 11 -38.85 20.01 40.20
CA PHE A 11 -37.58 20.38 39.62
C PHE A 11 -37.30 21.85 39.97
N ASP A 12 -36.81 22.11 41.18
CA ASP A 12 -36.27 23.40 41.52
C ASP A 12 -34.80 23.24 41.97
N SER A 13 -33.97 24.06 41.34
CA SER A 13 -32.56 24.32 41.60
C SER A 13 -31.50 23.42 40.91
N ASN A 14 -30.57 24.11 40.28
CA ASN A 14 -29.43 23.76 39.47
C ASN A 14 -28.30 22.89 40.15
N GLU A 15 -28.64 22.00 41.06
CA GLU A 15 -27.69 21.07 41.62
C GLU A 15 -28.05 19.66 41.15
N PHE A 16 -27.31 19.15 40.18
CA PHE A 16 -27.37 17.73 39.79
C PHE A 16 -26.87 16.90 40.97
N GLU A 17 -27.70 16.62 41.93
CA GLU A 17 -27.40 15.64 42.98
C GLU A 17 -27.39 14.24 42.36
N LEU A 18 -26.17 13.68 42.18
CA LEU A 18 -25.97 12.30 41.73
C LEU A 18 -26.79 11.28 42.53
N GLY A 19 -27.11 11.59 43.80
CA GLY A 19 -27.96 10.81 44.66
C GLY A 19 -29.41 10.67 44.18
N HIS A 20 -30.01 11.72 43.60
CA HIS A 20 -31.36 11.66 43.02
C HIS A 20 -31.38 10.83 41.73
N LEU A 21 -30.38 10.90 40.89
CA LEU A 21 -30.21 10.05 39.69
C LEU A 21 -30.15 8.56 40.09
N LEU A 22 -29.36 8.23 41.12
CA LEU A 22 -29.19 6.87 41.59
C LEU A 22 -30.50 6.30 42.18
N THR A 23 -31.27 7.10 42.97
CA THR A 23 -32.55 6.67 43.49
C THR A 23 -33.61 6.53 42.42
N PHE A 24 -33.61 7.38 41.38
CA PHE A 24 -34.47 7.24 40.21
C PHE A 24 -34.16 5.97 39.44
N LEU A 25 -32.90 5.71 39.10
CA LEU A 25 -32.47 4.47 38.44
C LEU A 25 -32.82 3.22 39.26
N TYR A 26 -32.67 3.26 40.56
CA TYR A 26 -33.03 2.14 41.43
C TYR A 26 -34.54 1.89 41.48
N SER A 27 -35.39 2.94 41.43
CA SER A 27 -36.85 2.81 41.42
C SER A 27 -37.36 2.15 40.14
N TYR A 28 -36.72 2.43 38.99
CA TYR A 28 -37.12 1.93 37.67
C TYR A 28 -36.26 0.78 37.15
N LYS A 29 -35.38 0.21 37.96
CA LYS A 29 -34.41 -0.85 37.58
C LYS A 29 -35.03 -2.02 36.81
N ILE A 30 -36.24 -2.48 37.19
CA ILE A 30 -36.92 -3.60 36.53
C ILE A 30 -37.44 -3.20 35.14
N PHE A 31 -37.89 -1.98 34.99
CA PHE A 31 -38.37 -1.45 33.72
C PHE A 31 -37.17 -1.27 32.76
N ILE A 32 -36.07 -0.64 33.22
CA ILE A 32 -34.83 -0.44 32.47
C ILE A 32 -34.27 -1.79 32.03
N LEU A 33 -34.21 -2.78 32.94
CA LEU A 33 -33.69 -4.10 32.64
C LEU A 33 -34.51 -4.83 31.56
N LYS A 34 -35.85 -4.76 31.66
CA LYS A 34 -36.74 -5.36 30.65
C LYS A 34 -36.58 -4.68 29.29
N PHE A 35 -36.52 -3.35 29.25
CA PHE A 35 -36.35 -2.58 28.03
C PHE A 35 -34.99 -2.85 27.39
N ALA A 36 -33.91 -2.84 28.17
CA ALA A 36 -32.55 -3.17 27.70
C ALA A 36 -32.47 -4.62 27.17
N SER A 37 -33.15 -5.58 27.81
CA SER A 37 -33.21 -6.95 27.34
C SER A 37 -33.93 -7.08 26.00
N ILE A 38 -35.06 -6.40 25.81
CA ILE A 38 -35.79 -6.39 24.52
C ILE A 38 -34.93 -5.78 23.43
N LEU A 39 -34.23 -4.67 23.71
CA LEU A 39 -33.35 -4.00 22.76
C LEU A 39 -32.14 -4.89 22.43
N GLY A 40 -31.53 -5.56 23.40
CA GLY A 40 -30.47 -6.53 23.19
C GLY A 40 -30.89 -7.67 22.26
N VAL A 41 -32.09 -8.22 22.43
CA VAL A 41 -32.64 -9.25 21.55
C VAL A 41 -32.87 -8.69 20.13
N ALA A 42 -33.41 -7.47 20.00
CA ALA A 42 -33.61 -6.81 18.71
C ALA A 42 -32.31 -6.61 17.95
N PHE A 43 -31.20 -6.20 18.63
CA PHE A 43 -29.89 -6.06 18.04
C PHE A 43 -29.31 -7.42 17.60
N VAL A 44 -29.55 -8.49 18.36
CA VAL A 44 -29.16 -9.84 17.94
C VAL A 44 -29.89 -10.26 16.66
N LEU A 45 -31.23 -10.02 16.61
CA LEU A 45 -32.04 -10.31 15.41
C LEU A 45 -31.51 -9.50 14.20
N PHE A 46 -31.18 -8.24 14.38
CA PHE A 46 -30.54 -7.42 13.34
C PHE A 46 -29.19 -7.98 12.89
N SER A 47 -28.39 -8.55 13.82
CA SER A 47 -27.10 -9.20 13.46
C SER A 47 -27.28 -10.42 12.55
N PHE A 48 -28.45 -11.04 12.46
CA PHE A 48 -28.70 -12.14 11.53
C PHE A 48 -28.90 -11.68 10.09
N THR A 49 -29.24 -10.42 9.86
CA THR A 49 -29.37 -9.86 8.51
C THR A 49 -28.00 -9.51 7.89
N GLN A 50 -26.96 -9.42 8.72
CA GLN A 50 -25.61 -9.11 8.25
C GLN A 50 -24.93 -10.31 7.58
N PRO A 51 -24.21 -10.12 6.46
CA PRO A 51 -23.49 -11.19 5.79
C PRO A 51 -22.40 -11.80 6.69
N ARG A 52 -22.19 -13.10 6.56
CA ARG A 52 -21.10 -13.80 7.26
C ARG A 52 -19.81 -13.55 6.54
N LEU A 53 -18.80 -13.02 7.22
CA LEU A 53 -17.48 -12.76 6.66
C LEU A 53 -16.44 -13.76 7.20
N TYR A 54 -15.56 -14.20 6.31
CA TYR A 54 -14.41 -15.06 6.62
C TYR A 54 -13.15 -14.27 6.34
N THR A 55 -12.26 -14.17 7.33
CA THR A 55 -11.04 -13.40 7.21
C THR A 55 -9.86 -14.34 7.00
N SER A 56 -9.12 -14.11 5.92
CA SER A 56 -7.82 -14.73 5.68
C SER A 56 -6.74 -13.64 5.74
N GLN A 57 -5.52 -14.04 6.06
CA GLN A 57 -4.39 -13.12 6.17
C GLN A 57 -3.13 -13.69 5.54
N ILE A 58 -2.25 -12.80 5.11
CA ILE A 58 -0.91 -13.12 4.62
C ILE A 58 0.07 -12.07 5.16
N SER A 59 1.27 -12.50 5.50
CA SER A 59 2.34 -11.62 5.93
C SER A 59 3.42 -11.58 4.85
N LEU A 60 3.74 -10.37 4.41
CA LEU A 60 4.77 -10.08 3.42
C LEU A 60 5.92 -9.33 4.09
N PHE A 61 7.14 -9.53 3.61
CA PHE A 61 8.30 -8.77 4.02
C PHE A 61 9.04 -8.23 2.81
N LYS A 62 9.63 -7.04 2.96
CA LYS A 62 10.58 -6.53 1.97
C LYS A 62 11.83 -7.40 2.04
N VAL A 63 12.20 -8.01 0.95
CA VAL A 63 13.52 -8.59 0.80
C VAL A 63 14.45 -7.39 0.60
N ASN A 64 14.85 -6.78 1.72
CA ASN A 64 15.90 -5.77 1.67
C ASN A 64 17.09 -6.43 0.98
N ASP A 65 17.71 -5.72 0.07
CA ASP A 65 18.94 -6.13 -0.54
C ASP A 65 19.80 -6.79 0.53
N PHE A 66 19.96 -8.09 0.39
CA PHE A 66 20.93 -8.84 1.16
C PHE A 66 22.24 -8.15 0.84
N SER A 67 22.57 -7.20 1.71
CA SER A 67 23.72 -6.34 1.51
C SER A 67 24.91 -7.24 1.19
N MET A 68 25.46 -7.13 -0.01
CA MET A 68 26.74 -7.73 -0.38
C MET A 68 27.89 -7.23 0.51
N SER A 69 27.60 -6.77 1.72
CA SER A 69 28.58 -6.37 2.74
C SER A 69 29.31 -7.56 3.39
N SER A 70 28.96 -8.81 3.07
CA SER A 70 29.62 -9.99 3.65
C SER A 70 30.61 -10.69 2.72
N MET A 71 30.82 -10.21 1.51
CA MET A 71 31.76 -10.84 0.58
C MET A 71 32.92 -9.91 0.25
N GLY A 72 33.92 -9.93 1.15
CA GLY A 72 35.30 -9.46 0.88
C GLY A 72 35.53 -7.96 0.87
N GLY A 73 35.67 -7.33 2.02
CA GLY A 73 36.73 -6.30 2.33
C GLY A 73 36.77 -4.96 1.57
N LEU A 74 35.99 -4.74 0.52
CA LEU A 74 35.89 -3.46 -0.19
C LEU A 74 34.41 -3.08 -0.20
N SER A 75 34.01 -2.21 0.71
CA SER A 75 32.66 -1.70 0.76
C SER A 75 32.40 -0.80 -0.46
N ILE A 76 31.87 -1.40 -1.53
CA ILE A 76 31.35 -0.68 -2.71
C ILE A 76 30.28 0.33 -2.26
N ASN A 77 29.61 0.08 -1.14
CA ASN A 77 28.68 1.02 -0.50
C ASN A 77 29.31 2.37 -0.11
N SER A 78 30.59 2.43 0.20
CA SER A 78 31.23 3.72 0.53
C SER A 78 31.51 4.56 -0.72
N LEU A 79 31.72 3.91 -1.87
CA LEU A 79 31.86 4.59 -3.16
C LEU A 79 30.50 4.97 -3.76
N MET A 80 29.46 4.20 -3.52
CA MET A 80 28.09 4.51 -3.98
C MET A 80 27.41 5.59 -3.14
N ASN A 81 27.73 5.74 -1.85
CA ASN A 81 27.21 6.82 -1.02
C ASN A 81 27.83 8.19 -1.31
N SER A 82 28.96 8.25 -1.99
CA SER A 82 29.60 9.52 -2.39
C SER A 82 29.11 10.06 -3.74
N SER A 83 28.59 9.21 -4.61
CA SER A 83 27.90 9.62 -5.82
C SER A 83 26.41 9.46 -5.55
N GLY A 84 25.69 10.56 -5.22
CA GLY A 84 24.30 10.66 -4.83
C GLY A 84 23.43 9.53 -5.35
N SER A 85 23.29 8.48 -4.54
CA SER A 85 22.66 7.24 -4.94
C SER A 85 21.19 7.46 -5.26
N VAL A 86 20.81 7.11 -6.46
CA VAL A 86 19.44 7.02 -6.98
C VAL A 86 18.57 6.02 -6.17
N ASN A 87 19.15 5.35 -5.18
CA ASN A 87 18.46 4.37 -4.33
C ASN A 87 17.31 4.92 -3.46
N ASN A 88 17.13 6.25 -3.39
CA ASN A 88 16.02 6.85 -2.64
C ASN A 88 14.75 7.07 -3.47
N GLN A 89 14.67 6.67 -4.73
CA GLN A 89 13.57 7.08 -5.61
C GLN A 89 12.39 6.10 -5.69
N LEU A 90 12.43 4.94 -5.04
CA LEU A 90 11.30 4.02 -5.07
C LEU A 90 10.94 3.47 -3.68
N GLU A 91 10.80 4.34 -2.71
CA GLU A 91 9.99 4.04 -1.54
C GLU A 91 8.48 4.18 -1.85
N VAL A 92 8.02 3.70 -2.98
CA VAL A 92 6.60 3.40 -3.09
C VAL A 92 6.36 2.24 -2.15
N GLY A 93 5.81 2.52 -1.00
CA GLY A 93 5.54 1.51 0.02
C GLY A 93 4.69 0.40 -0.59
N ILE A 94 5.02 -0.86 -0.31
CA ILE A 94 4.19 -2.01 -0.72
C ILE A 94 2.74 -1.78 -0.29
N THR A 95 2.55 -1.18 0.87
CA THR A 95 1.26 -0.73 1.41
C THR A 95 0.53 0.21 0.44
N ASP A 96 1.23 1.15 -0.21
CA ASP A 96 0.63 2.09 -1.15
C ASP A 96 0.26 1.43 -2.47
N ILE A 97 1.08 0.48 -2.93
CA ILE A 97 0.77 -0.36 -4.11
C ILE A 97 -0.54 -1.10 -3.87
N ILE A 98 -0.70 -1.75 -2.71
CA ILE A 98 -1.90 -2.52 -2.35
C ILE A 98 -3.14 -1.61 -2.23
N LYS A 99 -2.96 -0.38 -1.75
CA LYS A 99 -4.04 0.62 -1.65
C LYS A 99 -4.31 1.36 -2.95
N SER A 100 -3.49 1.16 -3.99
CA SER A 100 -3.62 1.86 -5.27
C SER A 100 -4.91 1.50 -6.02
N LYS A 101 -5.42 2.44 -6.80
CA LYS A 101 -6.59 2.21 -7.67
C LYS A 101 -6.33 1.10 -8.70
N LYS A 102 -5.07 0.93 -9.13
CA LYS A 102 -4.69 -0.04 -10.17
C LYS A 102 -4.95 -1.47 -9.71
N ILE A 103 -4.44 -1.85 -8.53
CA ILE A 103 -4.66 -3.20 -8.00
C ILE A 103 -6.13 -3.42 -7.61
N GLN A 104 -6.80 -2.40 -7.03
CA GLN A 104 -8.21 -2.51 -6.68
C GLN A 104 -9.08 -2.79 -7.91
N ASN A 105 -8.86 -2.06 -9.00
CA ASN A 105 -9.58 -2.31 -10.25
C ASN A 105 -9.27 -3.69 -10.84
N SER A 106 -8.00 -4.12 -10.77
CA SER A 106 -7.62 -5.47 -11.21
C SER A 106 -8.34 -6.56 -10.43
N ILE A 107 -8.46 -6.40 -9.09
CA ILE A 107 -9.16 -7.36 -8.23
C ILE A 107 -10.67 -7.35 -8.51
N ILE A 108 -11.27 -6.19 -8.66
CA ILE A 108 -12.72 -6.03 -8.84
C ILE A 108 -13.18 -6.63 -10.17
N ASN A 109 -12.40 -6.43 -11.24
CA ASN A 109 -12.74 -6.88 -12.59
C ASN A 109 -12.28 -8.32 -12.89
N ASN A 110 -11.45 -8.92 -12.01
CA ASN A 110 -10.99 -10.29 -12.19
C ASN A 110 -12.13 -11.28 -12.01
N LYS A 111 -12.14 -12.33 -12.84
CA LYS A 111 -13.05 -13.47 -12.66
C LYS A 111 -12.46 -14.44 -11.66
N TRP A 112 -13.20 -14.72 -10.58
CA TRP A 112 -12.77 -15.59 -9.48
C TRP A 112 -13.36 -16.99 -9.61
N GLU A 113 -12.53 -18.03 -9.48
CA GLU A 113 -12.98 -19.43 -9.60
C GLU A 113 -14.00 -19.80 -8.53
N SER A 114 -13.82 -19.31 -7.30
CA SER A 114 -14.69 -19.64 -6.16
C SER A 114 -16.11 -19.13 -6.26
N ILE A 115 -16.38 -18.12 -7.12
CA ILE A 115 -17.69 -17.51 -7.30
C ILE A 115 -18.15 -17.50 -8.77
N ASP A 116 -17.31 -17.95 -9.71
CA ASP A 116 -17.51 -17.96 -11.17
C ASP A 116 -17.93 -16.59 -11.76
N SER A 117 -17.59 -15.50 -11.09
CA SER A 117 -17.94 -14.12 -11.46
C SER A 117 -16.88 -13.12 -11.01
N ASN A 118 -17.02 -11.85 -11.42
CA ASN A 118 -16.25 -10.75 -10.86
C ASN A 118 -16.89 -10.24 -9.57
N LEU A 119 -16.20 -9.33 -8.84
CA LEU A 119 -16.73 -8.81 -7.58
C LEU A 119 -17.92 -7.86 -7.75
N ILE A 120 -18.05 -7.17 -8.90
CA ILE A 120 -19.17 -6.28 -9.18
C ILE A 120 -20.47 -7.09 -9.26
N ASP A 121 -20.43 -8.20 -10.00
CA ASP A 121 -21.58 -9.09 -10.16
C ASP A 121 -21.87 -9.86 -8.87
N PHE A 122 -20.82 -10.30 -8.15
CA PHE A 122 -20.96 -11.00 -6.89
C PHE A 122 -21.62 -10.16 -5.80
N TRP A 123 -21.31 -8.87 -5.72
CA TRP A 123 -21.94 -7.95 -4.78
C TRP A 123 -23.22 -7.33 -5.33
N GLU A 124 -23.70 -7.78 -6.50
CA GLU A 124 -24.94 -7.34 -7.14
C GLU A 124 -25.05 -5.81 -7.28
N ILE A 125 -23.91 -5.13 -7.46
CA ILE A 125 -23.82 -3.67 -7.53
C ILE A 125 -24.64 -3.14 -8.73
N ASN A 126 -24.67 -3.89 -9.83
CA ASN A 126 -25.46 -3.59 -11.03
C ASN A 126 -26.97 -3.76 -10.81
N GLN A 127 -27.40 -4.43 -9.74
CA GLN A 127 -28.81 -4.60 -9.43
C GLN A 127 -29.24 -3.44 -8.52
N LYS A 128 -30.22 -2.67 -8.95
CA LYS A 128 -30.82 -1.63 -8.11
C LYS A 128 -31.29 -2.26 -6.79
N SER A 129 -30.67 -1.84 -5.67
CA SER A 129 -31.11 -2.25 -4.34
C SER A 129 -32.60 -2.11 -4.21
N PHE A 130 -33.27 -3.04 -3.53
CA PHE A 130 -34.74 -3.01 -3.30
C PHE A 130 -35.21 -1.66 -2.78
N THR A 131 -34.41 -1.00 -1.95
CA THR A 131 -34.65 0.36 -1.44
C THR A 131 -34.59 1.42 -2.55
N GLN A 132 -33.70 1.29 -3.52
CA GLN A 132 -33.63 2.19 -4.69
C GLN A 132 -34.79 1.93 -5.66
N LYS A 133 -35.25 0.68 -5.79
CA LYS A 133 -36.48 0.39 -6.57
C LYS A 133 -37.71 1.06 -5.96
N ILE A 134 -37.82 1.09 -4.64
CA ILE A 134 -38.93 1.79 -3.94
C ILE A 134 -38.78 3.31 -4.11
N LEU A 135 -37.56 3.84 -3.95
CA LEU A 135 -37.30 5.27 -4.08
C LEU A 135 -37.51 5.77 -5.52
N SER A 136 -37.15 4.95 -6.53
CA SER A 136 -37.35 5.28 -7.95
C SER A 136 -38.81 5.36 -8.39
N ILE A 137 -39.74 4.81 -7.58
CA ILE A 137 -41.23 4.99 -7.79
C ILE A 137 -41.62 6.41 -7.39
N PHE A 138 -40.94 7.01 -6.41
CA PHE A 138 -41.23 8.36 -5.92
C PHE A 138 -40.36 9.46 -6.56
N PHE A 139 -39.19 9.12 -7.07
CA PHE A 139 -38.26 10.07 -7.71
C PHE A 139 -37.84 9.51 -9.04
N THR A 140 -38.31 10.10 -10.13
CA THR A 140 -37.91 9.75 -11.51
C THR A 140 -36.48 10.22 -11.75
N SER A 141 -35.51 9.44 -11.29
CA SER A 141 -34.10 9.66 -11.63
C SER A 141 -33.72 8.69 -12.76
N ASN A 142 -33.58 9.22 -13.95
CA ASN A 142 -33.15 8.51 -15.14
C ASN A 142 -31.61 8.36 -15.15
N ASN A 143 -31.01 7.94 -14.03
CA ASN A 143 -29.59 7.66 -13.99
C ASN A 143 -29.33 6.23 -14.49
N LYS A 144 -28.88 6.13 -15.76
CA LYS A 144 -28.08 4.98 -16.16
C LYS A 144 -26.82 5.06 -15.31
N PHE A 145 -26.68 4.18 -14.31
CA PHE A 145 -25.42 3.99 -13.58
C PHE A 145 -24.33 3.76 -14.62
N SER A 146 -23.34 4.64 -14.63
CA SER A 146 -22.21 4.47 -15.54
C SER A 146 -21.31 3.36 -14.96
N PHE A 147 -20.63 2.62 -15.82
CA PHE A 147 -19.65 1.61 -15.43
C PHE A 147 -18.61 2.15 -14.43
N GLU A 148 -18.32 3.45 -14.46
CA GLU A 148 -17.41 4.11 -13.51
C GLU A 148 -18.01 4.22 -12.10
N GLU A 149 -19.32 4.43 -11.97
CA GLU A 149 -20.02 4.47 -10.68
C GLU A 149 -20.02 3.10 -10.02
N ASP A 150 -20.28 2.03 -10.80
CA ASP A 150 -20.25 0.66 -10.31
C ASP A 150 -18.84 0.27 -9.82
N GLN A 151 -17.80 0.66 -10.56
CA GLN A 151 -16.42 0.47 -10.12
C GLN A 151 -16.07 1.27 -8.87
N HIS A 152 -16.62 2.48 -8.74
CA HIS A 152 -16.39 3.31 -7.55
C HIS A 152 -17.01 2.66 -6.31
N GLU A 153 -18.23 2.19 -6.42
CA GLU A 153 -18.93 1.50 -5.32
C GLU A 153 -18.25 0.18 -4.96
N ALA A 154 -17.86 -0.62 -5.97
CA ALA A 154 -17.09 -1.84 -5.75
C ALA A 154 -15.77 -1.58 -5.01
N ARG A 155 -15.05 -0.50 -5.38
CA ARG A 155 -13.82 -0.10 -4.67
C ARG A 155 -14.09 0.31 -3.23
N ARG A 156 -15.21 0.99 -2.97
CA ARG A 156 -15.61 1.37 -1.60
C ARG A 156 -15.83 0.14 -0.74
N LEU A 157 -16.64 -0.81 -1.23
CA LEU A 157 -16.90 -2.08 -0.55
C LEU A 157 -15.60 -2.89 -0.35
N PHE A 158 -14.74 -2.94 -1.35
CA PHE A 158 -13.46 -3.65 -1.23
C PHE A 158 -12.55 -3.03 -0.16
N LYS A 159 -12.49 -1.68 -0.09
CA LYS A 159 -11.70 -0.98 0.94
C LYS A 159 -12.16 -1.28 2.36
N GLU A 160 -13.45 -1.47 2.57
CA GLU A 160 -14.00 -1.85 3.89
C GLU A 160 -13.63 -3.29 4.28
N ARG A 161 -13.29 -4.13 3.29
CA ARG A 161 -13.00 -5.55 3.47
C ARG A 161 -11.51 -5.88 3.55
N ILE A 162 -10.65 -4.98 3.12
CA ILE A 162 -9.20 -5.12 3.19
C ILE A 162 -8.62 -4.27 4.31
N ASN A 163 -7.74 -4.88 5.10
CA ASN A 163 -6.93 -4.18 6.07
C ASN A 163 -5.45 -4.48 5.81
N VAL A 164 -4.63 -3.43 5.70
CA VAL A 164 -3.19 -3.53 5.48
C VAL A 164 -2.50 -2.81 6.62
N ALA A 165 -1.76 -3.54 7.41
CA ALA A 165 -0.98 -3.05 8.54
C ALA A 165 0.51 -3.33 8.32
N GLU A 166 1.34 -2.33 8.53
CA GLU A 166 2.79 -2.43 8.49
C GLU A 166 3.36 -2.25 9.89
N ASP A 167 4.13 -3.22 10.34
CA ASP A 167 4.88 -3.10 11.60
C ASP A 167 6.21 -2.41 11.30
N LEU A 168 6.34 -1.17 11.73
CA LEU A 168 7.53 -0.33 11.52
C LEU A 168 8.80 -0.90 12.17
N LYS A 169 8.69 -1.81 13.15
CA LYS A 169 9.85 -2.41 13.82
C LYS A 169 10.41 -3.59 13.05
N SER A 170 9.53 -4.45 12.55
CA SER A 170 9.92 -5.66 11.81
C SER A 170 9.92 -5.47 10.30
N GLY A 171 9.30 -4.40 9.79
CA GLY A 171 9.06 -4.21 8.35
C GLY A 171 8.06 -5.21 7.75
N LEU A 172 7.36 -5.96 8.62
CA LEU A 172 6.38 -6.96 8.20
C LEU A 172 5.07 -6.29 7.81
N ILE A 173 4.57 -6.62 6.62
CA ILE A 173 3.31 -6.11 6.09
C ILE A 173 2.27 -7.22 6.18
N THR A 174 1.28 -7.04 7.04
CA THR A 174 0.16 -7.98 7.19
C THR A 174 -1.05 -7.49 6.41
N ILE A 175 -1.53 -8.30 5.48
CA ILE A 175 -2.72 -8.05 4.68
C ILE A 175 -3.80 -9.00 5.16
N SER A 176 -4.94 -8.46 5.56
CA SER A 176 -6.11 -9.23 5.98
C SER A 176 -7.29 -8.89 5.08
N ILE A 177 -7.99 -9.90 4.58
CA ILE A 177 -9.17 -9.72 3.73
C ILE A 177 -10.34 -10.51 4.32
N SER A 178 -11.48 -9.86 4.39
CA SER A 178 -12.73 -10.41 4.90
C SER A 178 -13.75 -10.51 3.76
N MET A 179 -14.11 -11.73 3.35
CA MET A 179 -15.06 -11.99 2.26
C MET A 179 -16.20 -12.90 2.72
N GLU A 180 -17.32 -12.86 2.00
CA GLU A 180 -18.48 -13.72 2.24
C GLU A 180 -18.18 -15.19 1.92
N ASN A 181 -17.33 -15.43 0.95
CA ASN A 181 -16.85 -16.76 0.60
C ASN A 181 -15.43 -16.96 1.16
N ARG A 182 -15.21 -18.05 1.90
CA ARG A 182 -13.92 -18.38 2.54
C ARG A 182 -12.82 -18.67 1.52
N TYR A 183 -13.16 -19.23 0.36
CA TYR A 183 -12.18 -19.53 -0.69
C TYR A 183 -11.77 -18.25 -1.41
N LEU A 184 -12.74 -17.35 -1.68
CA LEU A 184 -12.50 -16.06 -2.29
C LEU A 184 -11.50 -15.21 -1.50
N SER A 185 -11.57 -15.23 -0.16
CA SER A 185 -10.61 -14.48 0.66
C SER A 185 -9.15 -14.93 0.45
N VAL A 186 -8.93 -16.23 0.23
CA VAL A 186 -7.61 -16.78 -0.05
C VAL A 186 -7.16 -16.50 -1.49
N GLU A 187 -8.07 -16.65 -2.46
CA GLU A 187 -7.77 -16.35 -3.87
C GLU A 187 -7.37 -14.89 -4.06
N VAL A 188 -8.10 -13.96 -3.46
CA VAL A 188 -7.78 -12.52 -3.53
C VAL A 188 -6.42 -12.23 -2.89
N LEU A 189 -6.08 -12.85 -1.75
CA LEU A 189 -4.75 -12.69 -1.14
C LEU A 189 -3.62 -13.23 -2.01
N LYS A 190 -3.82 -14.40 -2.64
CA LYS A 190 -2.86 -14.96 -3.59
C LYS A 190 -2.66 -14.03 -4.78
N PHE A 191 -3.75 -13.46 -5.30
CA PHE A 191 -3.69 -12.51 -6.40
C PHE A 191 -2.94 -11.23 -5.99
N ILE A 192 -3.22 -10.65 -4.82
CA ILE A 192 -2.50 -9.47 -4.31
C ILE A 192 -1.01 -9.76 -4.21
N LYS A 193 -0.63 -10.92 -3.65
CA LYS A 193 0.77 -11.33 -3.56
C LYS A 193 1.42 -11.37 -4.94
N ALA A 194 0.81 -12.08 -5.89
CA ALA A 194 1.33 -12.19 -7.25
C ALA A 194 1.44 -10.81 -7.92
N PHE A 195 0.38 -10.01 -7.84
CA PHE A 195 0.36 -8.67 -8.41
C PHE A 195 1.46 -7.76 -7.84
N VAL A 196 1.67 -7.76 -6.53
CA VAL A 196 2.71 -6.95 -5.89
C VAL A 196 4.09 -7.37 -6.34
N ILE A 197 4.35 -8.69 -6.41
CA ILE A 197 5.63 -9.24 -6.89
C ILE A 197 5.86 -8.84 -8.35
N ASP A 198 4.89 -9.06 -9.22
CA ASP A 198 5.01 -8.76 -10.65
C ASP A 198 5.16 -7.26 -10.88
N PHE A 199 4.35 -6.44 -10.21
CA PHE A 199 4.39 -4.98 -10.33
C PHE A 199 5.74 -4.41 -9.88
N THR A 200 6.27 -4.85 -8.75
CA THR A 200 7.56 -4.39 -8.23
C THR A 200 8.71 -4.85 -9.14
N THR A 201 8.68 -6.10 -9.60
CA THR A 201 9.71 -6.65 -10.49
C THR A 201 9.74 -5.94 -11.84
N LEU A 202 8.56 -5.69 -12.45
CA LEU A 202 8.46 -4.99 -13.73
C LEU A 202 8.93 -3.53 -13.64
N ASN A 203 8.52 -2.81 -12.59
CA ASN A 203 8.96 -1.43 -12.40
C ASN A 203 10.47 -1.33 -12.18
N LEU A 204 11.06 -2.24 -11.40
CA LEU A 204 12.52 -2.25 -11.20
C LEU A 204 13.28 -2.54 -12.49
N ARG A 205 12.78 -3.46 -13.32
CA ARG A 205 13.38 -3.71 -14.65
C ARG A 205 13.31 -2.48 -15.53
N GLU A 206 12.15 -1.83 -15.61
CA GLU A 206 11.98 -0.61 -16.40
C GLU A 206 12.95 0.51 -15.98
N ILE A 207 13.18 0.66 -14.67
CA ILE A 207 14.10 1.66 -14.14
C ILE A 207 15.53 1.29 -14.48
N SER A 208 15.93 0.03 -14.28
CA SER A 208 17.27 -0.42 -14.66
C SER A 208 17.53 -0.28 -16.16
N ASP A 209 16.53 -0.53 -17.00
CA ASP A 209 16.65 -0.33 -18.43
C ASP A 209 16.86 1.15 -18.79
N LYS A 210 16.11 2.06 -18.17
CA LYS A 210 16.30 3.51 -18.36
C LYS A 210 17.66 3.99 -17.88
N GLU A 211 18.16 3.47 -16.76
CA GLU A 211 19.48 3.78 -16.24
C GLU A 211 20.59 3.35 -17.21
N ILE A 212 20.51 2.12 -17.74
CA ILE A 212 21.47 1.61 -18.71
C ILE A 212 21.44 2.46 -20.00
N ILE A 213 20.26 2.82 -20.50
CA ILE A 213 20.11 3.69 -21.68
C ILE A 213 20.78 5.04 -21.43
N TYR A 214 20.48 5.68 -20.31
CA TYR A 214 21.09 6.96 -19.92
C TYR A 214 22.62 6.88 -19.83
N LEU A 215 23.14 5.83 -19.19
CA LEU A 215 24.59 5.63 -19.06
C LEU A 215 25.25 5.41 -20.41
N ASN A 216 24.63 4.67 -21.33
CA ASN A 216 25.16 4.47 -22.69
C ASN A 216 25.15 5.77 -23.51
N GLU A 217 24.08 6.58 -23.42
CA GLU A 217 24.05 7.89 -24.07
C GLU A 217 25.16 8.80 -23.52
N ARG A 218 25.37 8.78 -22.20
CA ARG A 218 26.38 9.61 -21.54
C ARG A 218 27.79 9.17 -21.90
N ILE A 219 28.06 7.87 -21.99
CA ILE A 219 29.39 7.37 -22.37
C ILE A 219 29.79 7.76 -23.80
N ASP A 220 28.81 7.77 -24.73
CA ASP A 220 29.08 8.18 -26.12
C ASP A 220 29.49 9.65 -26.19
N ILE A 221 28.86 10.53 -25.39
CA ILE A 221 29.23 11.95 -25.29
C ILE A 221 30.68 12.08 -24.73
N VAL A 222 30.96 11.38 -23.62
CA VAL A 222 32.28 11.51 -22.96
C VAL A 222 33.40 10.88 -23.80
N LYS A 223 33.11 9.84 -24.58
CA LYS A 223 34.08 9.32 -25.57
C LYS A 223 34.40 10.35 -26.64
N ALA A 224 33.42 11.06 -27.15
CA ALA A 224 33.65 12.14 -28.12
C ALA A 224 34.50 13.29 -27.49
N GLU A 225 34.24 13.63 -26.20
CA GLU A 225 35.05 14.59 -25.45
C GLU A 225 36.50 14.09 -25.30
N LEU A 226 36.71 12.80 -25.00
CA LEU A 226 38.04 12.19 -24.91
C LEU A 226 38.77 12.23 -26.24
N ASP A 227 38.10 11.85 -27.35
CA ASP A 227 38.68 11.89 -28.67
C ASP A 227 39.14 13.31 -29.08
N HIS A 228 38.33 14.31 -28.74
CA HIS A 228 38.65 15.72 -28.96
C HIS A 228 39.84 16.18 -28.10
N ALA A 229 39.87 15.82 -26.81
CA ALA A 229 41.00 16.15 -25.93
C ALA A 229 42.31 15.49 -26.42
N GLN A 230 42.25 14.22 -26.86
CA GLN A 230 43.39 13.53 -27.44
C GLN A 230 43.90 14.20 -28.74
N ALA A 231 42.94 14.59 -29.64
CA ALA A 231 43.30 15.28 -30.86
C ALA A 231 44.00 16.62 -30.57
N ASN A 232 43.52 17.39 -29.61
CA ASN A 232 44.13 18.65 -29.18
C ASN A 232 45.55 18.45 -28.65
N LEU A 233 45.76 17.41 -27.84
CA LEU A 233 47.06 17.07 -27.28
C LEU A 233 48.03 16.66 -28.41
N VAL A 234 47.61 15.86 -29.39
CA VAL A 234 48.40 15.45 -30.54
C VAL A 234 48.77 16.66 -31.38
N LEU A 235 47.82 17.53 -31.73
CA LEU A 235 48.09 18.77 -32.49
C LEU A 235 49.09 19.69 -31.76
N PHE A 236 48.98 19.80 -30.44
CA PHE A 236 49.93 20.57 -29.64
C PHE A 236 51.33 19.98 -29.75
N LEU A 237 51.50 18.65 -29.62
CA LEU A 237 52.77 17.96 -29.70
C LEU A 237 53.42 18.06 -31.10
N GLU A 238 52.64 17.97 -32.17
CA GLU A 238 53.10 18.13 -33.55
C GLU A 238 53.61 19.54 -33.80
N ASN A 239 52.95 20.56 -33.30
CA ASN A 239 53.32 21.96 -33.50
C ASN A 239 54.46 22.42 -32.59
N ASN A 240 54.69 21.77 -31.45
CA ASN A 240 55.61 22.21 -30.41
C ASN A 240 56.61 21.11 -30.03
N LYS A 241 57.39 20.60 -30.99
CA LYS A 241 58.36 19.49 -30.78
C LYS A 241 59.35 19.70 -29.62
N ASN A 242 59.68 20.96 -29.28
CA ASN A 242 60.65 21.35 -28.23
C ASN A 242 59.89 21.99 -27.00
N PHE A 243 58.66 21.65 -26.71
CA PHE A 243 57.86 22.26 -25.63
C PHE A 243 58.58 22.15 -24.26
N ASN A 244 59.41 21.15 -24.05
CA ASN A 244 60.16 20.96 -22.80
C ASN A 244 61.10 22.10 -22.44
N ASN A 245 61.46 22.95 -23.40
CA ASN A 245 62.41 24.06 -23.21
C ASN A 245 61.72 25.37 -22.83
N SER A 246 60.38 25.44 -22.85
CA SER A 246 59.63 26.60 -22.46
C SER A 246 58.69 26.25 -21.30
N THR A 247 58.75 27.05 -20.22
CA THR A 247 57.86 26.88 -19.03
C THR A 247 56.39 27.08 -19.39
N GLU A 248 56.12 28.03 -20.28
CA GLU A 248 54.74 28.33 -20.74
C GLU A 248 54.15 27.17 -21.52
N LEU A 249 54.91 26.60 -22.48
CA LEU A 249 54.44 25.44 -23.26
C LEU A 249 54.27 24.18 -22.41
N LYS A 250 55.09 24.05 -21.34
CA LYS A 250 54.95 22.95 -20.38
C LYS A 250 53.63 23.02 -19.62
N VAL A 251 53.22 24.23 -19.19
CA VAL A 251 51.93 24.44 -18.52
C VAL A 251 50.78 24.05 -19.45
N VAL A 252 50.83 24.46 -20.72
CA VAL A 252 49.79 24.10 -21.71
C VAL A 252 49.73 22.57 -21.94
N PHE A 253 50.90 21.92 -22.05
CA PHE A 253 50.96 20.46 -22.15
C PHE A 253 50.36 19.77 -20.96
N ASP A 254 50.67 20.23 -19.74
CA ASP A 254 50.16 19.64 -18.50
C ASP A 254 48.65 19.81 -18.39
N ASP A 255 48.09 20.92 -18.87
CA ASP A 255 46.67 21.17 -18.90
C ASP A 255 45.93 20.24 -19.91
N LEU A 256 46.47 20.14 -21.15
CA LEU A 256 45.88 19.23 -22.15
C LEU A 256 45.98 17.76 -21.72
N ASN A 257 47.11 17.37 -21.12
CA ASN A 257 47.30 16.01 -20.62
C ASN A 257 46.34 15.71 -19.46
N ARG A 258 46.09 16.71 -18.59
CA ARG A 258 45.11 16.58 -17.49
C ARG A 258 43.69 16.41 -18.04
N GLU A 259 43.32 17.11 -19.11
CA GLU A 259 42.01 16.99 -19.77
C GLU A 259 41.82 15.58 -20.32
N VAL A 260 42.83 15.03 -21.01
CA VAL A 260 42.82 13.64 -21.50
C VAL A 260 42.65 12.64 -20.35
N GLN A 261 43.45 12.81 -19.26
CA GLN A 261 43.36 11.93 -18.10
C GLN A 261 42.00 11.99 -17.42
N PHE A 262 41.43 13.18 -17.28
CA PHE A 262 40.11 13.37 -16.70
C PHE A 262 39.02 12.70 -17.54
N SER A 263 38.99 12.95 -18.84
CA SER A 263 38.00 12.35 -19.75
C SER A 263 38.17 10.81 -19.81
N SER A 264 39.36 10.31 -19.83
CA SER A 264 39.68 8.87 -19.79
C SER A 264 39.18 8.23 -18.47
N GLY A 265 39.45 8.88 -17.33
CA GLY A 265 38.95 8.44 -16.02
C GLY A 265 37.43 8.41 -15.94
N THR A 266 36.79 9.41 -16.55
CA THR A 266 35.32 9.50 -16.61
C THR A 266 34.74 8.35 -17.46
N VAL A 267 35.30 8.05 -18.62
CA VAL A 267 34.92 6.90 -19.46
C VAL A 267 34.99 5.59 -18.66
N LEU A 268 36.14 5.38 -17.96
CA LEU A 268 36.31 4.17 -17.15
C LEU A 268 35.27 4.05 -16.05
N THR A 269 34.97 5.17 -15.37
CA THR A 269 33.93 5.20 -14.31
C THR A 269 32.55 4.89 -14.87
N LEU A 270 32.18 5.46 -16.02
CA LEU A 270 30.90 5.18 -16.67
C LEU A 270 30.80 3.71 -17.12
N LEU A 271 31.86 3.13 -17.65
CA LEU A 271 31.88 1.70 -17.99
C LEU A 271 31.67 0.81 -16.77
N GLN A 272 32.26 1.15 -15.62
CA GLN A 272 32.04 0.43 -14.38
C GLN A 272 30.59 0.58 -13.89
N GLN A 273 29.98 1.77 -14.03
CA GLN A 273 28.59 1.99 -13.67
C GLN A 273 27.63 1.19 -14.57
N ILE A 274 27.89 1.12 -15.88
CA ILE A 274 27.12 0.30 -16.82
C ILE A 274 27.15 -1.18 -16.41
N GLU A 275 28.35 -1.70 -16.14
CA GLU A 275 28.53 -3.10 -15.71
C GLU A 275 27.76 -3.39 -14.42
N ILE A 276 27.79 -2.47 -13.44
CA ILE A 276 27.02 -2.59 -12.19
C ILE A 276 25.52 -2.56 -12.48
N ALA A 277 25.04 -1.66 -13.35
CA ALA A 277 23.63 -1.54 -13.71
C ALA A 277 23.14 -2.81 -14.44
N GLU A 278 23.93 -3.39 -15.34
CA GLU A 278 23.62 -4.65 -16.01
C GLU A 278 23.57 -5.83 -15.03
N LEU A 279 24.52 -5.92 -14.11
CA LEU A 279 24.50 -6.94 -13.04
C LEU A 279 23.30 -6.80 -12.14
N ASN A 280 22.90 -5.58 -11.79
CA ASN A 280 21.71 -5.31 -10.99
C ASN A 280 20.46 -5.74 -11.74
N LYS A 281 20.34 -5.44 -13.04
CA LYS A 281 19.20 -5.86 -13.88
C LYS A 281 19.06 -7.40 -13.91
N VAL A 282 20.15 -8.14 -14.00
CA VAL A 282 20.13 -9.61 -13.98
C VAL A 282 19.73 -10.16 -12.60
N LYS A 283 20.14 -9.45 -11.52
CA LYS A 283 19.87 -9.85 -10.13
C LYS A 283 18.50 -9.42 -9.61
N ILE A 284 17.62 -8.82 -10.43
CA ILE A 284 16.29 -8.44 -9.99
C ILE A 284 15.54 -9.68 -9.48
N SER A 285 15.62 -9.89 -8.18
CA SER A 285 14.85 -10.87 -7.42
C SER A 285 13.52 -10.25 -6.98
N PRO A 286 12.50 -11.03 -6.66
CA PRO A 286 11.27 -10.49 -6.07
C PRO A 286 11.62 -9.66 -4.83
N VAL A 287 11.24 -8.38 -4.84
CA VAL A 287 11.49 -7.44 -3.72
C VAL A 287 10.66 -7.81 -2.49
N VAL A 288 9.66 -8.68 -2.69
CA VAL A 288 8.69 -9.07 -1.67
C VAL A 288 8.71 -10.57 -1.49
N GLY A 289 8.97 -11.00 -0.26
CA GLY A 289 8.80 -12.39 0.17
C GLY A 289 7.51 -12.55 0.97
N ALA A 290 6.94 -13.76 0.97
CA ALA A 290 5.84 -14.10 1.86
C ALA A 290 6.37 -14.95 3.02
N VAL A 291 6.03 -14.55 4.26
CA VAL A 291 6.32 -15.35 5.46
C VAL A 291 5.33 -16.48 5.57
N ASP A 292 4.05 -16.18 5.32
CA ASP A 292 2.96 -17.12 5.48
C ASP A 292 2.22 -17.38 4.17
N ILE A 293 1.57 -18.53 4.10
CA ILE A 293 0.64 -18.86 3.02
C ILE A 293 -0.78 -18.55 3.52
N PRO A 294 -1.63 -17.86 2.74
CA PRO A 294 -2.99 -17.57 3.17
C PRO A 294 -3.77 -18.87 3.38
N ILE A 295 -4.36 -19.02 4.57
CA ILE A 295 -5.09 -20.20 4.99
C ILE A 295 -6.59 -19.91 4.96
N ILE A 296 -7.37 -20.91 4.55
CA ILE A 296 -8.83 -20.86 4.56
C ILE A 296 -9.30 -20.84 6.01
N SER A 297 -9.98 -19.77 6.41
CA SER A 297 -10.53 -19.67 7.77
C SER A 297 -11.70 -20.65 7.95
N PRO A 298 -11.64 -21.57 8.92
CA PRO A 298 -12.74 -22.49 9.21
C PRO A 298 -13.91 -21.80 9.90
N TYR A 299 -13.65 -20.68 10.58
CA TYR A 299 -14.63 -19.95 11.38
C TYR A 299 -14.94 -18.58 10.79
N LYS A 300 -16.20 -18.12 10.94
CA LYS A 300 -16.60 -16.76 10.58
C LYS A 300 -15.93 -15.75 11.53
N SER A 301 -15.45 -14.66 11.00
CA SER A 301 -14.86 -13.56 11.76
C SER A 301 -15.91 -12.50 12.17
N SER A 302 -16.93 -12.29 11.35
CA SER A 302 -18.00 -11.30 11.56
C SER A 302 -19.35 -11.85 11.07
N PRO A 303 -20.50 -11.40 11.65
CA PRO A 303 -20.62 -10.63 12.88
C PRO A 303 -20.42 -11.48 14.13
N ARG A 304 -19.80 -10.90 15.15
CA ARG A 304 -19.71 -11.51 16.49
C ARG A 304 -20.97 -11.17 17.27
N ARG A 305 -21.94 -12.08 17.27
CA ARG A 305 -23.29 -11.85 17.83
C ARG A 305 -23.32 -11.45 19.29
N SER A 306 -22.35 -11.91 20.09
CA SER A 306 -22.20 -11.52 21.50
C SER A 306 -22.03 -10.01 21.66
N TYR A 307 -21.20 -9.37 20.80
CA TYR A 307 -21.01 -7.92 20.87
C TYR A 307 -22.29 -7.13 20.53
N TRP A 308 -23.11 -7.64 19.61
CA TRP A 308 -24.40 -7.04 19.29
C TRP A 308 -25.39 -7.12 20.46
N LEU A 309 -25.40 -8.26 21.19
CA LEU A 309 -26.23 -8.43 22.38
C LEU A 309 -25.83 -7.44 23.48
N PHE A 310 -24.53 -7.40 23.81
CA PHE A 310 -24.04 -6.48 24.83
C PHE A 310 -24.21 -5.02 24.42
N GLY A 311 -23.90 -4.67 23.17
CA GLY A 311 -24.10 -3.31 22.65
C GLY A 311 -25.54 -2.86 22.73
N GLY A 312 -26.49 -3.70 22.30
CA GLY A 312 -27.92 -3.42 22.40
C GLY A 312 -28.42 -3.32 23.84
N PHE A 313 -27.91 -4.18 24.73
CA PHE A 313 -28.26 -4.14 26.15
C PHE A 313 -27.76 -2.87 26.84
N PHE A 314 -26.47 -2.50 26.62
CA PHE A 314 -25.93 -1.25 27.16
C PHE A 314 -26.67 -0.02 26.61
N PHE A 315 -26.91 0.01 25.31
CA PHE A 315 -27.69 1.11 24.69
C PHE A 315 -29.10 1.23 25.30
N GLY A 316 -29.73 0.10 25.55
CA GLY A 316 -31.06 0.08 26.21
C GLY A 316 -31.04 0.49 27.69
N CYS A 317 -29.89 0.38 28.36
CA CYS A 317 -29.75 0.88 29.74
C CYS A 317 -29.56 2.41 29.79
N PHE A 318 -29.02 3.01 28.72
CA PHE A 318 -28.80 4.46 28.65
C PHE A 318 -30.02 5.25 28.11
N LEU A 319 -30.91 4.59 27.39
CA LEU A 319 -32.09 5.19 26.84
C LEU A 319 -33.23 5.17 27.90
#